data_5caec1f92842bc54e3a72d4abf7ad243
#
_entry.id   5caec1f92842bc54e3a72d4abf7ad243
#
_cell.length_a   1.000
_cell.length_b   1.000
_cell.length_c   1.000
_cell.angle_alpha   90.00
_cell.angle_beta   90.00
_cell.angle_gamma   90.00
#
_symmetry.space_group_name_H-M   'P 1'
#
loop_
_entity.id
_entity.type
_entity.pdbx_description
1 polymer ?
#
loop_
_entity_poly.entity_id
_entity_poly.type
_entity_poly.pdbx_seq_one_letter_code
_entity_poly.pdbx_strand_id
1 'polypeptide(L)'
;MVLKDKLNELIKNAMLNRNQIELDTLRDIKTKFIEFETSKGAPVLTEVDEFRILNKMYKGRVENSETYNKNGRPDLGSKELLESKVIEMFLPKEVSTDEIEEFVVSIKPFTQKEMGGTISKVKSKYPTTDGKVIADIVKRHINN
;
A
#
# COMPACT_ATOMS: atom_id res chain seq x y z
N MET A 1 4.31 -10.64 -10.90
CA MET A 1 2.97 -10.55 -11.53
C MET A 1 2.12 -9.59 -10.75
N VAL A 2 1.62 -8.56 -11.40
CA VAL A 2 0.82 -7.52 -10.75
C VAL A 2 -0.57 -8.02 -10.38
N LEU A 3 -1.15 -7.47 -9.31
CA LEU A 3 -2.44 -7.90 -8.79
C LEU A 3 -3.57 -7.75 -9.80
N LYS A 4 -3.55 -6.68 -10.59
CA LYS A 4 -4.55 -6.41 -11.64
C LYS A 4 -4.80 -7.64 -12.52
N ASP A 5 -3.74 -8.34 -12.90
CA ASP A 5 -3.83 -9.50 -13.80
C ASP A 5 -4.44 -10.73 -13.13
N LYS A 6 -4.44 -10.77 -11.81
CA LYS A 6 -4.97 -11.89 -11.01
C LYS A 6 -6.37 -11.66 -10.47
N LEU A 7 -6.85 -10.41 -10.48
CA LEU A 7 -8.09 -10.04 -9.78
C LEU A 7 -9.31 -10.84 -10.23
N ASN A 8 -9.50 -11.02 -11.52
CA ASN A 8 -10.68 -11.73 -12.03
C ASN A 8 -10.70 -13.19 -11.55
N GLU A 9 -9.55 -13.83 -11.53
CA GLU A 9 -9.44 -15.21 -11.04
C GLU A 9 -9.67 -15.29 -9.53
N LEU A 10 -9.10 -14.36 -8.78
CA LEU A 10 -9.30 -14.26 -7.33
C LEU A 10 -10.78 -14.02 -6.98
N ILE A 11 -11.45 -13.15 -7.72
CA ILE A 11 -12.89 -12.89 -7.55
C ILE A 11 -13.68 -14.17 -7.81
N LYS A 12 -13.37 -14.87 -8.90
CA LYS A 12 -14.05 -16.13 -9.23
C LYS A 12 -13.86 -17.16 -8.10
N ASN A 13 -12.67 -17.30 -7.57
CA ASN A 13 -12.39 -18.23 -6.48
C ASN A 13 -13.13 -17.84 -5.21
N ALA A 14 -13.20 -16.55 -4.88
CA ALA A 14 -13.96 -16.07 -3.72
C ALA A 14 -15.44 -16.36 -3.87
N MET A 15 -16.00 -16.22 -5.07
CA MET A 15 -17.40 -16.59 -5.37
C MET A 15 -17.63 -18.09 -5.16
N LEU A 16 -16.74 -18.92 -5.69
CA LEU A 16 -16.86 -20.38 -5.58
C LEU A 16 -16.74 -20.85 -4.12
N ASN A 17 -15.90 -20.21 -3.34
CA ASN A 17 -15.70 -20.52 -1.93
C ASN A 17 -16.72 -19.85 -1.02
N ARG A 18 -17.64 -19.08 -1.58
CA ARG A 18 -18.68 -18.36 -0.84
C ARG A 18 -18.11 -17.46 0.27
N ASN A 19 -16.94 -16.91 0.04
CA ASN A 19 -16.30 -15.98 0.96
C ASN A 19 -16.73 -14.55 0.61
N GLN A 20 -17.81 -14.09 1.24
CA GLN A 20 -18.45 -12.82 0.90
C GLN A 20 -17.54 -11.61 1.21
N ILE A 21 -16.85 -11.63 2.34
CA ILE A 21 -15.96 -10.53 2.72
C ILE A 21 -14.81 -10.40 1.72
N GLU A 22 -14.17 -11.50 1.36
CA GLU A 22 -13.11 -11.52 0.37
C GLU A 22 -13.62 -11.06 -0.99
N LEU A 23 -14.78 -11.55 -1.41
CA LEU A 23 -15.39 -11.18 -2.69
C LEU A 23 -15.68 -9.68 -2.77
N ASP A 24 -16.32 -9.12 -1.74
CA ASP A 24 -16.65 -7.68 -1.72
C ASP A 24 -15.40 -6.82 -1.71
N THR A 25 -14.39 -7.22 -0.95
CA THR A 25 -13.13 -6.49 -0.88
C THR A 25 -12.36 -6.54 -2.21
N LEU A 26 -12.31 -7.70 -2.85
CA LEU A 26 -11.66 -7.84 -4.17
C LEU A 26 -12.37 -6.99 -5.23
N ARG A 27 -13.69 -6.93 -5.19
CA ARG A 27 -14.48 -6.08 -6.09
C ARG A 27 -14.18 -4.60 -5.86
N ASP A 28 -14.04 -4.19 -4.61
CA ASP A 28 -13.67 -2.81 -4.27
C ASP A 28 -12.28 -2.46 -4.80
N ILE A 29 -11.32 -3.37 -4.66
CA ILE A 29 -9.97 -3.19 -5.22
C ILE A 29 -10.05 -3.01 -6.74
N LYS A 30 -10.79 -3.88 -7.41
CA LYS A 30 -10.97 -3.81 -8.87
C LYS A 30 -11.57 -2.46 -9.28
N THR A 31 -12.58 -2.00 -8.56
CA THR A 31 -13.23 -0.71 -8.82
C THR A 31 -12.22 0.44 -8.69
N LYS A 32 -11.39 0.43 -7.66
CA LYS A 32 -10.37 1.47 -7.46
C LYS A 32 -9.31 1.46 -8.56
N PHE A 33 -8.91 0.29 -9.02
CA PHE A 33 -7.97 0.17 -10.12
C PHE A 33 -8.57 0.71 -11.42
N ILE A 34 -9.84 0.39 -11.70
CA ILE A 34 -10.55 0.90 -12.88
C ILE A 34 -10.72 2.42 -12.81
N GLU A 35 -11.09 2.96 -11.65
CA GLU A 35 -11.19 4.41 -11.44
C GLU A 35 -9.87 5.11 -11.75
N PHE A 36 -8.75 4.53 -11.33
CA PHE A 36 -7.43 5.08 -11.65
C PHE A 36 -7.17 5.07 -13.17
N GLU A 37 -7.40 3.94 -13.83
CA GLU A 37 -7.14 3.79 -15.27
C GLU A 37 -8.06 4.63 -16.15
N THR A 38 -9.24 4.97 -15.65
CA THR A 38 -10.23 5.80 -16.38
C THR A 38 -10.21 7.26 -15.93
N SER A 39 -9.31 7.63 -15.04
CA SER A 39 -9.14 9.01 -14.60
C SER A 39 -8.55 9.88 -15.73
N LYS A 40 -8.50 11.20 -15.48
CA LYS A 40 -7.99 12.14 -16.47
C LYS A 40 -6.57 11.76 -16.92
N GLY A 41 -6.37 11.65 -18.23
CA GLY A 41 -5.11 11.23 -18.81
C GLY A 41 -4.98 9.72 -19.02
N ALA A 42 -5.97 8.93 -18.59
CA ALA A 42 -6.02 7.47 -18.75
C ALA A 42 -4.66 6.80 -18.43
N PRO A 43 -4.14 6.97 -17.20
CA PRO A 43 -2.82 6.46 -16.87
C PRO A 43 -2.75 4.94 -16.88
N VAL A 44 -1.58 4.40 -17.20
CA VAL A 44 -1.32 2.97 -17.08
C VAL A 44 -1.09 2.65 -15.61
N LEU A 45 -1.80 1.65 -15.11
CA LEU A 45 -1.67 1.20 -13.71
C LEU A 45 -0.38 0.38 -13.55
N THR A 46 0.57 0.93 -12.81
CA THR A 46 1.82 0.24 -12.48
C THR A 46 1.71 -0.47 -11.13
N GLU A 47 2.64 -1.37 -10.83
CA GLU A 47 2.69 -2.04 -9.52
C GLU A 47 2.82 -1.05 -8.37
N VAL A 48 3.58 0.03 -8.55
CA VAL A 48 3.70 1.10 -7.55
C VAL A 48 2.35 1.77 -7.31
N ASP A 49 1.59 2.01 -8.37
CA ASP A 49 0.24 2.59 -8.25
C ASP A 49 -0.70 1.64 -7.52
N GLU A 50 -0.62 0.33 -7.81
CA GLU A 50 -1.41 -0.68 -7.11
C GLU A 50 -1.14 -0.64 -5.61
N PHE A 51 0.13 -0.62 -5.20
CA PHE A 51 0.49 -0.58 -3.78
C PHE A 51 0.03 0.70 -3.10
N ARG A 52 0.10 1.83 -3.80
CA ARG A 52 -0.39 3.11 -3.27
C ARG A 52 -1.90 3.07 -3.02
N ILE A 53 -2.65 2.56 -3.98
CA ILE A 53 -4.10 2.40 -3.87
C ILE A 53 -4.45 1.44 -2.74
N LEU A 54 -3.82 0.28 -2.71
CA LEU A 54 -4.06 -0.74 -1.68
C LEU A 54 -3.74 -0.22 -0.28
N ASN A 55 -2.62 0.49 -0.13
CA ASN A 55 -2.21 1.04 1.16
C ASN A 55 -3.23 2.07 1.68
N LYS A 56 -3.73 2.92 0.79
CA LYS A 56 -4.77 3.89 1.15
C LYS A 56 -6.06 3.20 1.56
N MET A 57 -6.48 2.16 0.84
CA MET A 57 -7.65 1.36 1.18
C MET A 57 -7.48 0.67 2.53
N TYR A 58 -6.33 0.08 2.77
CA TYR A 58 -6.00 -0.59 4.03
C TYR A 58 -6.12 0.37 5.22
N LYS A 59 -5.45 1.52 5.12
CA LYS A 59 -5.50 2.54 6.17
C LYS A 59 -6.93 3.04 6.42
N GLY A 60 -7.69 3.25 5.35
CA GLY A 60 -9.08 3.68 5.45
C GLY A 60 -9.96 2.66 6.18
N ARG A 61 -9.78 1.37 5.88
CA ARG A 61 -10.54 0.30 6.57
C ARG A 61 -10.20 0.25 8.05
N VAL A 62 -8.91 0.35 8.41
CA VAL A 62 -8.48 0.35 9.82
C VAL A 62 -9.05 1.55 10.56
N GLU A 63 -9.00 2.74 9.98
CA GLU A 63 -9.56 3.95 10.57
C GLU A 63 -11.07 3.84 10.75
N ASN A 64 -11.78 3.32 9.75
CA ASN A 64 -13.23 3.10 9.84
C ASN A 64 -13.57 2.11 10.95
N SER A 65 -12.78 1.05 11.10
CA SER A 65 -12.97 0.06 12.18
C SER A 65 -12.88 0.73 13.55
N GLU A 66 -11.86 1.55 13.75
CA GLU A 66 -11.69 2.28 15.01
C GLU A 66 -12.86 3.23 15.29
N THR A 67 -13.31 3.94 14.27
CA THR A 67 -14.44 4.88 14.37
C THR A 67 -15.72 4.16 14.74
N TYR A 68 -16.03 3.03 14.08
CA TYR A 68 -17.22 2.24 14.40
C TYR A 68 -17.16 1.69 15.82
N ASN A 69 -16.00 1.19 16.25
CA ASN A 69 -15.84 0.67 17.61
C ASN A 69 -16.07 1.76 18.66
N LYS A 70 -15.56 2.97 18.43
CA LYS A 70 -15.77 4.11 19.33
C LYS A 70 -17.22 4.54 19.41
N ASN A 71 -17.97 4.34 18.34
CA ASN A 71 -19.38 4.74 18.25
C ASN A 71 -20.36 3.61 18.61
N GLY A 72 -19.87 2.57 19.27
CA GLY A 72 -20.71 1.48 19.74
C GLY A 72 -21.20 0.53 18.64
N ARG A 73 -20.49 0.48 17.51
CA ARG A 73 -20.82 -0.42 16.40
C ARG A 73 -19.66 -1.40 16.13
N PRO A 74 -19.35 -2.29 17.11
CA PRO A 74 -18.27 -3.26 16.91
C PRO A 74 -18.56 -4.28 15.81
N ASP A 75 -19.82 -4.49 15.47
CA ASP A 75 -20.24 -5.33 14.33
C ASP A 75 -19.69 -4.78 13.02
N LEU A 76 -19.88 -3.48 12.78
CA LEU A 76 -19.35 -2.81 11.58
C LEU A 76 -17.82 -2.66 11.65
N GLY A 77 -17.29 -2.39 12.84
CA GLY A 77 -15.85 -2.31 13.05
C GLY A 77 -15.13 -3.62 12.73
N SER A 78 -15.70 -4.74 13.14
CA SER A 78 -15.15 -6.08 12.83
C SER A 78 -15.15 -6.36 11.33
N LYS A 79 -16.22 -5.98 10.64
CA LYS A 79 -16.31 -6.16 9.19
C LYS A 79 -15.20 -5.37 8.47
N GLU A 80 -15.03 -4.10 8.83
CA GLU A 80 -13.98 -3.26 8.25
C GLU A 80 -12.59 -3.86 8.51
N LEU A 81 -12.37 -4.39 9.71
CA LEU A 81 -11.09 -5.01 10.04
C LEU A 81 -10.83 -6.27 9.22
N LEU A 82 -11.85 -7.11 9.01
CA LEU A 82 -11.74 -8.29 8.16
C LEU A 82 -11.42 -7.91 6.71
N GLU A 83 -12.06 -6.85 6.20
CA GLU A 83 -11.77 -6.33 4.86
C GLU A 83 -10.32 -5.81 4.77
N SER A 84 -9.83 -5.16 5.81
CA SER A 84 -8.43 -4.70 5.86
C SER A 84 -7.44 -5.87 5.79
N LYS A 85 -7.78 -7.00 6.40
CA LYS A 85 -6.94 -8.21 6.36
C LYS A 85 -6.84 -8.77 4.95
N VAL A 86 -7.91 -8.72 4.17
CA VAL A 86 -7.89 -9.15 2.76
C VAL A 86 -6.94 -8.26 1.95
N ILE A 87 -7.03 -6.95 2.13
CA ILE A 87 -6.15 -5.99 1.43
C ILE A 87 -4.68 -6.22 1.82
N GLU A 88 -4.43 -6.43 3.10
CA GLU A 88 -3.09 -6.66 3.65
C GLU A 88 -2.37 -7.83 2.97
N MET A 89 -3.11 -8.86 2.56
CA MET A 89 -2.54 -10.01 1.85
C MET A 89 -1.82 -9.63 0.55
N PHE A 90 -2.21 -8.51 -0.06
CA PHE A 90 -1.66 -8.04 -1.32
C PHE A 90 -0.64 -6.92 -1.16
N LEU A 91 -0.42 -6.45 0.05
CA LEU A 91 0.61 -5.46 0.34
C LEU A 91 1.96 -6.15 0.56
N PRO A 92 3.07 -5.49 0.18
CA PRO A 92 4.39 -5.99 0.54
C PRO A 92 4.49 -6.09 2.07
N LYS A 93 5.29 -7.03 2.54
CA LYS A 93 5.56 -7.14 3.97
C LYS A 93 6.15 -5.82 4.46
N GLU A 94 5.75 -5.41 5.66
CA GLU A 94 6.29 -4.23 6.29
C GLU A 94 7.80 -4.36 6.40
N VAL A 95 8.52 -3.37 5.87
CA VAL A 95 9.98 -3.36 5.84
C VAL A 95 10.47 -2.67 7.11
N SER A 96 11.42 -3.29 7.81
CA SER A 96 12.01 -2.69 9.00
C SER A 96 12.85 -1.46 8.63
N THR A 97 12.94 -0.50 9.56
CA THR A 97 13.81 0.67 9.37
C THR A 97 15.28 0.28 9.20
N ASP A 98 15.71 -0.82 9.83
CA ASP A 98 17.06 -1.34 9.69
C ASP A 98 17.38 -1.76 8.26
N GLU A 99 16.45 -2.44 7.59
CA GLU A 99 16.62 -2.82 6.18
C GLU A 99 16.72 -1.61 5.27
N ILE A 100 15.89 -0.60 5.52
CA ILE A 100 15.91 0.66 4.75
C ILE A 100 17.25 1.37 4.97
N GLU A 101 17.72 1.41 6.22
CA GLU A 101 19.00 2.03 6.57
C GLU A 101 20.18 1.33 5.89
N GLU A 102 20.18 0.00 5.86
CA GLU A 102 21.20 -0.76 5.14
C GLU A 102 21.23 -0.41 3.65
N PHE A 103 20.07 -0.27 3.04
CA PHE A 103 19.99 0.14 1.63
C PHE A 103 20.52 1.56 1.44
N VAL A 104 20.14 2.51 2.31
CA VAL A 104 20.63 3.89 2.24
C VAL A 104 22.15 3.95 2.36
N VAL A 105 22.72 3.18 3.28
CA VAL A 105 24.17 3.08 3.44
C VAL A 105 24.83 2.52 2.18
N SER A 106 24.18 1.53 1.53
CA SER A 106 24.72 0.89 0.32
C SER A 106 24.84 1.84 -0.88
N ILE A 107 24.06 2.91 -0.90
CA ILE A 107 24.08 3.88 -2.01
C ILE A 107 24.87 5.15 -1.68
N LYS A 108 25.55 5.19 -0.54
CA LYS A 108 26.45 6.30 -0.20
C LYS A 108 27.70 6.28 -1.10
N PRO A 109 28.36 7.44 -1.30
CA PRO A 109 28.03 8.74 -0.73
C PRO A 109 26.95 9.52 -1.51
N PHE A 110 26.27 10.43 -0.83
CA PHE A 110 25.36 11.38 -1.45
C PHE A 110 25.36 12.69 -0.64
N THR A 111 25.15 13.80 -1.34
CA THR A 111 25.21 15.14 -0.74
C THR A 111 23.81 15.69 -0.48
N GLN A 112 23.75 16.83 0.19
CA GLN A 112 22.52 17.57 0.42
C GLN A 112 21.76 17.87 -0.91
N LYS A 113 22.49 18.17 -1.98
CA LYS A 113 21.89 18.45 -3.29
C LYS A 113 21.21 17.22 -3.89
N GLU A 114 21.70 16.04 -3.57
CA GLU A 114 21.21 14.77 -4.08
C GLU A 114 20.09 14.17 -3.20
N MET A 115 19.77 14.83 -2.08
CA MET A 115 18.83 14.28 -1.09
C MET A 115 17.47 13.91 -1.71
N GLY A 116 16.91 14.82 -2.53
CA GLY A 116 15.61 14.55 -3.19
C GLY A 116 15.64 13.32 -4.09
N GLY A 117 16.68 13.21 -4.92
CA GLY A 117 16.86 12.03 -5.79
C GLY A 117 17.11 10.75 -5.00
N THR A 118 17.87 10.84 -3.91
CA THR A 118 18.11 9.70 -3.02
C THR A 118 16.83 9.23 -2.35
N ILE A 119 16.03 10.16 -1.82
CA ILE A 119 14.72 9.83 -1.23
C ILE A 119 13.83 9.14 -2.26
N SER A 120 13.75 9.65 -3.48
CA SER A 120 12.97 9.04 -4.56
C SER A 120 13.44 7.62 -4.86
N LYS A 121 14.74 7.39 -4.88
CA LYS A 121 15.32 6.07 -5.13
C LYS A 121 14.92 5.07 -4.04
N VAL A 122 15.01 5.48 -2.79
CA VAL A 122 14.61 4.66 -1.64
C VAL A 122 13.10 4.39 -1.66
N LYS A 123 12.30 5.42 -1.96
CA LYS A 123 10.84 5.29 -2.05
C LYS A 123 10.42 4.33 -3.17
N SER A 124 11.13 4.33 -4.28
CA SER A 124 10.87 3.40 -5.40
C SER A 124 11.12 1.94 -4.98
N LYS A 125 12.12 1.71 -4.14
CA LYS A 125 12.40 0.36 -3.63
C LYS A 125 11.43 -0.06 -2.53
N TYR A 126 11.00 0.89 -1.70
CA TYR A 126 10.09 0.64 -0.57
C TYR A 126 8.83 1.52 -0.67
N PRO A 127 7.97 1.26 -1.67
CA PRO A 127 6.86 2.17 -2.00
C PRO A 127 5.80 2.32 -0.91
N THR A 128 5.71 1.37 0.00
CA THR A 128 4.71 1.41 1.09
C THR A 128 5.23 2.06 2.37
N THR A 129 6.52 2.35 2.44
CA THR A 129 7.09 3.02 3.60
C THR A 129 6.75 4.51 3.59
N ASP A 130 6.43 5.05 4.77
CA ASP A 130 6.13 6.47 4.92
C ASP A 130 7.32 7.31 4.44
N GLY A 131 7.03 8.30 3.60
CA GLY A 131 8.05 9.19 3.04
C GLY A 131 8.84 9.95 4.11
N LYS A 132 8.19 10.28 5.25
CA LYS A 132 8.86 10.94 6.36
C LYS A 132 9.93 10.05 7.01
N VAL A 133 9.63 8.77 7.18
CA VAL A 133 10.59 7.78 7.70
C VAL A 133 11.79 7.69 6.78
N ILE A 134 11.56 7.59 5.48
CA ILE A 134 12.63 7.54 4.48
C ILE A 134 13.48 8.82 4.53
N ALA A 135 12.83 9.99 4.55
CA ALA A 135 13.53 11.28 4.60
C ALA A 135 14.42 11.39 5.84
N ASP A 136 13.93 10.97 7.00
CA ASP A 136 14.68 11.00 8.24
C ASP A 136 15.91 10.11 8.18
N ILE A 137 15.78 8.91 7.60
CA ILE A 137 16.91 7.98 7.43
C ILE A 137 17.94 8.57 6.46
N VAL A 138 17.50 9.09 5.32
CA VAL A 138 18.39 9.69 4.32
C VAL A 138 19.16 10.88 4.91
N LYS A 139 18.47 11.74 5.67
CA LYS A 139 19.12 12.91 6.31
C LYS A 139 20.26 12.52 7.24
N ARG A 140 20.12 11.41 7.96
CA ARG A 140 21.15 10.94 8.89
C ARG A 140 22.45 10.50 8.18
N HIS A 141 22.38 10.19 6.91
CA HIS A 141 23.51 9.67 6.12
C HIS A 141 24.03 10.62 5.06
N ILE A 142 23.58 11.88 5.07
CA ILE A 142 24.08 12.88 4.13
C ILE A 142 25.56 13.16 4.40
N ASN A 143 26.35 13.16 3.32
CA ASN A 143 27.74 13.55 3.37
C ASN A 143 27.85 15.04 2.99
N ASN A 144 28.43 15.81 3.87
CA ASN A 144 28.64 17.23 3.64
C ASN A 144 30.00 17.46 3.00
#